data_3853ee393a333d8a62de8d8ff9d9c8d2
#
_entry.id   3853ee393a333d8a62de8d8ff9d9c8d2
#
_cell.length_a   1.000
_cell.length_b   1.000
_cell.length_c   1.000
_cell.angle_alpha   90.00
_cell.angle_beta   90.00
_cell.angle_gamma   90.00
#
_symmetry.space_group_name_H-M   'P 1'
#
loop_
_entity.id
_entity.type
_entity.pdbx_description
1 polymer ?
#
loop_
_entity_poly.entity_id
_entity_poly.type
_entity_poly.pdbx_seq_one_letter_code
_entity_poly.pdbx_strand_id
1 'polypeptide(L)'
;MTNLNWGAANANTPASDSAATNLGWGTPIAGDEFNYTGAPDAAKWKVYNSAGHAGNGIRSPYQATVDGSKMVITGTPDGTTAGMSARFGRQQYGRWEVRAAGSGDNEYHLVSILWPDSGNWPCDGEINYAETTGDWNLIKFFHHYSCDNRQVSAAKTLDVSQFHNYAVDWSPRGTVGYVDGVKWFETTDPAHQPPGPMHQTLQLDWFPDSTPDGPGEMRVDWVRVYAAGG
;
A
#
# COMPACT_ATOMS: atom_id res chain seq x y z
N MET A 1 25.34 -15.85 3.59
CA MET A 1 23.97 -16.03 3.10
C MET A 1 23.09 -16.17 4.32
N THR A 2 22.45 -15.10 4.74
CA THR A 2 21.52 -15.12 5.87
C THR A 2 20.20 -15.67 5.35
N ASN A 3 19.82 -16.85 5.82
CA ASN A 3 18.49 -17.41 5.60
C ASN A 3 17.47 -16.44 6.21
N LEU A 4 16.76 -15.70 5.37
CA LEU A 4 15.56 -14.97 5.78
C LEU A 4 14.53 -16.05 6.19
N ASN A 5 14.36 -16.23 7.49
CA ASN A 5 13.38 -17.14 8.03
C ASN A 5 12.01 -16.44 7.89
N TRP A 6 11.37 -16.66 6.75
CA TRP A 6 9.99 -16.25 6.54
C TRP A 6 9.15 -17.09 7.48
N GLY A 7 8.69 -16.50 8.59
CA GLY A 7 7.76 -17.16 9.49
C GLY A 7 6.63 -17.82 8.69
N ALA A 8 6.18 -18.96 9.14
CA ALA A 8 5.11 -19.70 8.47
C ALA A 8 3.96 -18.74 8.12
N ALA A 9 3.53 -18.76 6.86
CA ALA A 9 2.39 -17.98 6.40
C ALA A 9 1.25 -18.16 7.40
N ASN A 10 0.66 -17.05 7.85
CA ASN A 10 -0.51 -17.15 8.74
C ASN A 10 -1.53 -18.07 8.11
N ALA A 11 -1.94 -19.11 8.84
CA ALA A 11 -2.74 -20.23 8.35
C ALA A 11 -4.15 -19.83 7.83
N ASN A 12 -4.48 -18.55 7.81
CA ASN A 12 -5.79 -18.00 7.45
C ASN A 12 -5.87 -17.38 6.05
N THR A 13 -4.78 -17.38 5.26
CA THR A 13 -4.87 -16.89 3.88
C THR A 13 -5.15 -18.06 2.96
N PRO A 14 -6.33 -18.14 2.32
CA PRO A 14 -6.54 -19.11 1.26
C PRO A 14 -5.46 -18.90 0.20
N ALA A 15 -4.71 -19.93 -0.16
CA ALA A 15 -3.64 -19.85 -1.17
C ALA A 15 -4.15 -19.36 -2.54
N SER A 16 -5.47 -19.35 -2.73
CA SER A 16 -6.16 -18.96 -3.96
C SER A 16 -6.31 -17.43 -4.17
N ASP A 17 -6.10 -16.61 -3.13
CA ASP A 17 -6.38 -15.17 -3.22
C ASP A 17 -5.13 -14.32 -3.44
N SER A 18 -3.94 -14.91 -3.48
CA SER A 18 -2.67 -14.21 -3.73
C SER A 18 -2.33 -14.19 -5.22
N ALA A 19 -2.06 -13.00 -5.76
CA ALA A 19 -1.56 -12.83 -7.12
C ALA A 19 -0.22 -13.55 -7.29
N ALA A 20 0.66 -13.46 -6.30
CA ALA A 20 1.95 -14.14 -6.31
C ALA A 20 1.82 -15.66 -6.44
N THR A 21 0.87 -16.26 -5.73
CA THR A 21 0.58 -17.70 -5.81
C THR A 21 -0.02 -18.07 -7.17
N ASN A 22 -1.05 -17.33 -7.60
CA ASN A 22 -1.78 -17.64 -8.82
C ASN A 22 -0.94 -17.47 -10.10
N LEU A 23 0.01 -16.53 -10.08
CA LEU A 23 0.83 -16.16 -11.23
C LEU A 23 2.28 -16.64 -11.13
N GLY A 24 2.60 -17.42 -10.10
CA GLY A 24 3.92 -18.03 -9.92
C GLY A 24 5.05 -17.01 -9.76
N TRP A 25 4.86 -15.97 -8.94
CA TRP A 25 5.90 -14.93 -8.73
C TRP A 25 7.12 -15.42 -7.94
N GLY A 26 7.04 -16.63 -7.40
CA GLY A 26 8.13 -17.24 -6.64
C GLY A 26 8.20 -16.79 -5.18
N THR A 27 9.38 -16.84 -4.61
CA THR A 27 9.61 -16.45 -3.21
C THR A 27 9.78 -14.93 -3.11
N PRO A 28 9.16 -14.27 -2.11
CA PRO A 28 9.42 -12.87 -1.85
C PRO A 28 10.92 -12.59 -1.63
N ILE A 29 11.41 -11.51 -2.22
CA ILE A 29 12.80 -11.05 -2.03
C ILE A 29 12.95 -10.12 -0.83
N ALA A 30 11.83 -9.52 -0.38
CA ALA A 30 11.76 -8.63 0.78
C ALA A 30 10.32 -8.54 1.30
N GLY A 31 10.14 -8.02 2.50
CA GLY A 31 8.81 -7.79 3.06
C GLY A 31 8.78 -7.77 4.58
N ASP A 32 7.56 -7.71 5.11
CA ASP A 32 7.30 -7.80 6.54
C ASP A 32 5.99 -8.56 6.79
N GLU A 33 6.06 -9.57 7.65
CA GLU A 33 4.91 -10.40 8.07
C GLU A 33 4.30 -9.89 9.39
N PHE A 34 4.84 -8.83 9.96
CA PHE A 34 4.40 -8.20 11.22
C PHE A 34 4.21 -9.17 12.40
N ASN A 35 5.07 -10.20 12.52
CA ASN A 35 5.04 -11.24 13.55
C ASN A 35 5.78 -10.82 14.84
N TYR A 36 5.65 -9.57 15.25
CA TYR A 36 6.26 -8.99 16.44
C TYR A 36 5.30 -7.98 17.08
N THR A 37 5.64 -7.41 18.23
CA THR A 37 4.82 -6.41 18.93
C THR A 37 5.58 -5.10 19.15
N GLY A 38 4.84 -3.99 19.15
CA GLY A 38 5.37 -2.65 19.41
C GLY A 38 5.40 -1.76 18.18
N ALA A 39 6.37 -0.85 18.10
CA ALA A 39 6.51 0.03 16.93
C ALA A 39 6.95 -0.78 15.70
N PRO A 40 6.58 -0.34 14.47
CA PRO A 40 7.13 -0.92 13.24
C PRO A 40 8.66 -0.95 13.27
N ASP A 41 9.26 -2.06 12.81
CA ASP A 41 10.72 -2.25 12.82
C ASP A 41 11.43 -1.13 12.01
N ALA A 42 12.19 -0.31 12.71
CA ALA A 42 12.88 0.85 12.13
C ALA A 42 13.96 0.46 11.10
N ALA A 43 14.42 -0.80 11.08
CA ALA A 43 15.30 -1.30 10.04
C ALA A 43 14.54 -1.53 8.72
N LYS A 44 13.24 -1.81 8.81
CA LYS A 44 12.35 -2.07 7.66
C LYS A 44 11.53 -0.84 7.26
N TRP A 45 11.12 -0.01 8.20
CA TRP A 45 10.17 1.07 7.97
C TRP A 45 10.69 2.43 8.42
N LYS A 46 10.38 3.45 7.63
CA LYS A 46 10.44 4.85 8.05
C LYS A 46 9.01 5.29 8.34
N VAL A 47 8.65 5.31 9.62
CA VAL A 47 7.37 5.87 10.05
C VAL A 47 7.46 7.39 10.04
N TYR A 48 6.41 8.05 9.54
CA TYR A 48 6.40 9.51 9.38
C TYR A 48 6.10 10.22 10.71
N ASN A 49 6.71 11.40 10.85
CA ASN A 49 6.39 12.38 11.88
C ASN A 49 6.32 13.74 11.18
N SER A 50 5.16 14.08 10.63
CA SER A 50 4.99 15.23 9.72
C SER A 50 3.53 15.65 9.63
N ALA A 51 3.26 16.77 8.94
CA ALA A 51 1.91 17.08 8.48
C ALA A 51 1.35 15.91 7.63
N GLY A 52 0.03 15.75 7.65
CA GLY A 52 -0.69 14.77 6.87
C GLY A 52 -0.80 15.13 5.39
N HIS A 53 -1.67 14.42 4.66
CA HIS A 53 -1.90 14.66 3.24
C HIS A 53 -2.33 16.11 2.99
N ALA A 54 -1.72 16.76 2.01
CA ALA A 54 -1.98 18.17 1.68
C ALA A 54 -1.93 19.17 2.87
N GLY A 55 -1.25 18.79 3.96
CA GLY A 55 -1.14 19.59 5.18
C GLY A 55 -2.28 19.35 6.18
N ASN A 56 -3.20 18.44 5.90
CA ASN A 56 -4.32 18.11 6.77
C ASN A 56 -3.91 17.09 7.85
N GLY A 57 -4.26 17.37 9.11
CA GLY A 57 -3.94 16.51 10.23
C GLY A 57 -2.43 16.30 10.45
N ILE A 58 -2.09 15.26 11.18
CA ILE A 58 -0.71 14.92 11.57
C ILE A 58 -0.45 13.44 11.36
N ARG A 59 0.63 13.08 10.68
CA ARG A 59 1.17 11.73 10.69
C ARG A 59 2.11 11.56 11.89
N SER A 60 1.70 10.77 12.86
CA SER A 60 2.40 10.52 14.12
C SER A 60 2.89 9.07 14.21
N PRO A 61 4.16 8.82 14.59
CA PRO A 61 4.65 7.46 14.78
C PRO A 61 3.88 6.66 15.83
N TYR A 62 3.22 7.33 16.76
CA TYR A 62 2.44 6.68 17.83
C TYR A 62 1.12 6.07 17.33
N GLN A 63 0.69 6.42 16.12
CA GLN A 63 -0.52 5.87 15.49
C GLN A 63 -0.24 4.62 14.65
N ALA A 64 1.01 4.14 14.59
CA ALA A 64 1.37 2.90 13.91
C ALA A 64 1.95 1.91 14.92
N THR A 65 1.31 0.76 15.09
CA THR A 65 1.73 -0.30 16.02
C THR A 65 1.62 -1.67 15.37
N VAL A 66 2.42 -2.62 15.83
CA VAL A 66 2.32 -4.03 15.46
C VAL A 66 1.82 -4.81 16.69
N ASP A 67 0.75 -5.57 16.52
CA ASP A 67 0.01 -6.24 17.61
C ASP A 67 0.45 -7.69 17.87
N GLY A 68 1.45 -8.18 17.15
CA GLY A 68 1.93 -9.56 17.21
C GLY A 68 1.51 -10.40 15.99
N SER A 69 0.64 -9.87 15.15
CA SER A 69 0.15 -10.52 13.94
C SER A 69 -0.10 -9.56 12.78
N LYS A 70 -0.25 -8.27 13.05
CA LYS A 70 -0.61 -7.25 12.05
C LYS A 70 0.00 -5.90 12.43
N MET A 71 0.29 -5.11 11.43
CA MET A 71 0.49 -3.68 11.59
C MET A 71 -0.87 -3.00 11.59
N VAL A 72 -1.08 -2.11 12.57
CA VAL A 72 -2.30 -1.32 12.75
C VAL A 72 -1.95 0.16 12.69
N ILE A 73 -2.57 0.89 11.78
CA ILE A 73 -2.58 2.35 11.77
C ILE A 73 -3.95 2.81 12.25
N THR A 74 -3.96 3.69 13.26
CA THR A 74 -5.19 4.30 13.78
C THR A 74 -5.27 5.77 13.38
N GLY A 75 -6.47 6.24 13.12
CA GLY A 75 -6.80 7.65 12.92
C GLY A 75 -7.77 8.14 13.99
N THR A 76 -7.51 9.30 14.55
CA THR A 76 -8.36 9.93 15.57
C THR A 76 -9.23 11.03 14.94
N PRO A 77 -10.35 11.42 15.56
CA PRO A 77 -11.26 12.42 14.98
C PRO A 77 -10.63 13.79 14.67
N ASP A 78 -9.45 14.10 15.20
CA ASP A 78 -8.71 15.33 14.92
C ASP A 78 -7.71 15.19 13.75
N GLY A 79 -7.76 14.10 13.00
CA GLY A 79 -6.89 13.84 11.88
C GLY A 79 -5.46 13.41 12.26
N THR A 80 -5.22 13.04 13.54
CA THR A 80 -3.94 12.43 13.92
C THR A 80 -3.94 10.97 13.48
N THR A 81 -3.03 10.63 12.56
CA THR A 81 -2.93 9.31 11.92
C THR A 81 -1.48 8.88 11.72
N ALA A 82 -1.19 7.89 10.86
CA ALA A 82 0.16 7.54 10.49
C ALA A 82 0.31 7.18 9.02
N GLY A 83 1.56 7.21 8.58
CA GLY A 83 2.01 6.64 7.32
C GLY A 83 3.46 6.21 7.46
N MET A 84 3.88 5.29 6.61
CA MET A 84 5.24 4.77 6.62
C MET A 84 5.70 4.31 5.25
N SER A 85 6.99 4.42 4.98
CA SER A 85 7.62 3.92 3.75
C SER A 85 8.62 2.82 4.03
N ALA A 86 8.65 1.82 3.15
CA ALA A 86 9.57 0.71 3.24
C ALA A 86 11.01 1.14 2.93
N ARG A 87 11.95 0.60 3.72
CA ARG A 87 13.39 0.69 3.46
C ARG A 87 13.92 -0.48 2.62
N PHE A 88 13.05 -1.47 2.37
CA PHE A 88 13.32 -2.68 1.59
C PHE A 88 12.60 -2.66 0.24
N GLY A 89 12.99 -3.55 -0.66
CA GLY A 89 12.30 -3.79 -1.92
C GLY A 89 12.21 -2.58 -2.84
N ARG A 90 13.17 -1.66 -2.74
CA ARG A 90 13.26 -0.45 -3.57
C ARG A 90 13.86 -0.84 -4.92
N GLN A 91 13.06 -0.73 -5.98
CA GLN A 91 13.48 -1.19 -7.30
C GLN A 91 12.71 -0.49 -8.42
N GLN A 92 13.34 -0.39 -9.57
CA GLN A 92 12.65 -0.11 -10.82
C GLN A 92 12.19 -1.43 -11.41
N TYR A 93 10.89 -1.54 -11.62
CA TYR A 93 10.18 -2.76 -11.99
C TYR A 93 10.23 -3.84 -10.90
N GLY A 94 9.13 -4.51 -10.72
CA GLY A 94 8.95 -5.55 -9.70
C GLY A 94 7.48 -5.81 -9.42
N ARG A 95 7.25 -6.57 -8.35
CA ARG A 95 5.91 -6.93 -7.93
C ARG A 95 5.78 -6.73 -6.45
N TRP A 96 4.67 -6.15 -6.05
CA TRP A 96 4.35 -5.89 -4.65
C TRP A 96 2.97 -6.44 -4.36
N GLU A 97 2.81 -7.04 -3.20
CA GLU A 97 1.53 -7.52 -2.72
C GLU A 97 1.38 -7.20 -1.24
N VAL A 98 0.23 -6.67 -0.86
CA VAL A 98 -0.14 -6.35 0.52
C VAL A 98 -1.48 -7.00 0.85
N ARG A 99 -1.59 -7.58 2.04
CA ARG A 99 -2.86 -8.03 2.58
C ARG A 99 -3.32 -7.03 3.63
N ALA A 100 -4.43 -6.35 3.35
CA ALA A 100 -4.91 -5.27 4.18
C ALA A 100 -6.44 -5.22 4.26
N ALA A 101 -6.91 -4.60 5.33
CA ALA A 101 -8.30 -4.20 5.57
C ALA A 101 -8.33 -2.81 6.21
N GLY A 102 -9.44 -2.12 6.10
CA GLY A 102 -9.62 -0.85 6.77
C GLY A 102 -11.09 -0.50 6.98
N SER A 103 -11.33 0.37 7.92
CA SER A 103 -12.68 0.86 8.23
C SER A 103 -12.60 2.20 8.95
N GLY A 104 -13.68 2.93 8.99
CA GLY A 104 -13.73 4.17 9.74
C GLY A 104 -14.66 5.20 9.14
N ASP A 105 -14.44 6.42 9.53
CA ASP A 105 -15.11 7.58 8.97
C ASP A 105 -14.77 7.78 7.49
N ASN A 106 -15.65 8.42 6.76
CA ASN A 106 -15.48 8.69 5.32
C ASN A 106 -14.33 9.66 5.00
N GLU A 107 -13.81 10.36 5.99
CA GLU A 107 -12.64 11.23 5.83
C GLU A 107 -11.32 10.46 5.84
N TYR A 108 -11.31 9.20 6.31
CA TYR A 108 -10.13 8.36 6.27
C TYR A 108 -10.04 7.53 5.01
N HIS A 109 -8.84 7.56 4.40
CA HIS A 109 -8.52 6.77 3.21
C HIS A 109 -7.41 5.78 3.52
N LEU A 110 -7.67 4.48 3.31
CA LEU A 110 -6.64 3.45 3.24
C LEU A 110 -5.86 3.63 1.95
N VAL A 111 -4.52 3.73 2.05
CA VAL A 111 -3.66 3.96 0.88
C VAL A 111 -2.47 3.00 0.88
N SER A 112 -2.35 2.21 -0.18
CA SER A 112 -1.18 1.38 -0.48
C SER A 112 -0.62 1.77 -1.83
N ILE A 113 0.59 2.35 -1.82
CA ILE A 113 1.20 2.99 -2.99
C ILE A 113 2.65 2.58 -3.21
N LEU A 114 3.10 2.71 -4.44
CA LEU A 114 4.51 2.83 -4.78
C LEU A 114 4.84 4.30 -4.97
N TRP A 115 5.79 4.79 -4.17
CA TRP A 115 6.26 6.17 -4.18
C TRP A 115 7.65 6.26 -4.81
N PRO A 116 7.94 7.29 -5.63
CA PRO A 116 9.23 7.41 -6.30
C PRO A 116 10.38 7.65 -5.30
N ASP A 117 11.46 6.92 -5.46
CA ASP A 117 12.66 7.05 -4.61
C ASP A 117 13.33 8.41 -4.72
N SER A 118 13.19 9.07 -5.86
CA SER A 118 13.66 10.43 -6.10
C SER A 118 12.94 11.47 -5.23
N GLY A 119 11.68 11.21 -4.84
CA GLY A 119 10.79 12.18 -4.22
C GLY A 119 10.33 13.30 -5.16
N ASN A 120 10.64 13.24 -6.47
CA ASN A 120 10.28 14.24 -7.46
C ASN A 120 8.85 14.03 -7.97
N TRP A 121 7.88 14.10 -7.07
CA TRP A 121 6.47 14.01 -7.39
C TRP A 121 5.94 15.36 -7.89
N PRO A 122 5.02 15.39 -8.90
CA PRO A 122 4.41 14.26 -9.58
C PRO A 122 5.18 13.78 -10.82
N CYS A 123 6.31 14.40 -11.19
CA CYS A 123 7.02 14.11 -12.43
C CYS A 123 7.44 12.64 -12.56
N ASP A 124 7.87 12.04 -11.46
CA ASP A 124 8.35 10.65 -11.45
C ASP A 124 7.24 9.63 -11.10
N GLY A 125 5.99 10.11 -11.10
CA GLY A 125 4.79 9.28 -10.99
C GLY A 125 4.51 8.77 -9.58
N GLU A 126 3.41 8.01 -9.47
CA GLU A 126 2.94 7.33 -8.26
C GLU A 126 1.99 6.22 -8.68
N ILE A 127 2.05 5.06 -8.05
CA ILE A 127 1.17 3.93 -8.34
C ILE A 127 0.38 3.58 -7.08
N ASN A 128 -0.86 4.08 -6.97
CA ASN A 128 -1.78 3.74 -5.89
C ASN A 128 -2.56 2.49 -6.29
N TYR A 129 -2.06 1.32 -5.89
CA TYR A 129 -2.66 0.06 -6.28
C TYR A 129 -3.78 -0.42 -5.34
N ALA A 130 -4.01 0.30 -4.23
CA ALA A 130 -5.19 0.20 -3.39
C ALA A 130 -5.42 1.52 -2.64
N GLU A 131 -6.53 2.20 -2.94
CA GLU A 131 -6.91 3.43 -2.26
C GLU A 131 -8.43 3.50 -2.10
N THR A 132 -8.90 3.78 -0.88
CA THR A 132 -10.30 4.19 -0.65
C THR A 132 -10.43 5.71 -0.82
N THR A 133 -11.64 6.18 -1.09
CA THR A 133 -11.91 7.62 -1.21
C THR A 133 -13.21 7.97 -0.46
N GLY A 134 -13.22 7.67 0.85
CA GLY A 134 -14.37 7.90 1.71
C GLY A 134 -15.45 6.81 1.67
N ASP A 135 -15.47 5.95 0.67
CA ASP A 135 -16.38 4.81 0.58
C ASP A 135 -15.62 3.49 0.83
N TRP A 136 -15.89 2.88 1.97
CA TRP A 136 -15.28 1.60 2.36
C TRP A 136 -15.84 0.38 1.62
N ASN A 137 -16.79 0.59 0.70
CA ASN A 137 -17.28 -0.42 -0.25
C ASN A 137 -16.70 -0.25 -1.66
N LEU A 138 -15.70 0.63 -1.80
CA LEU A 138 -15.08 0.94 -3.08
C LEU A 138 -13.57 1.03 -2.95
N ILE A 139 -12.84 0.24 -3.72
CA ILE A 139 -11.39 0.37 -3.86
C ILE A 139 -11.05 0.94 -5.24
N LYS A 140 -10.06 1.83 -5.28
CA LYS A 140 -9.59 2.48 -6.50
C LYS A 140 -8.12 2.17 -6.76
N PHE A 141 -7.77 2.16 -8.03
CA PHE A 141 -6.41 2.23 -8.54
C PHE A 141 -6.21 3.61 -9.16
N PHE A 142 -5.14 4.31 -8.76
CA PHE A 142 -4.70 5.53 -9.43
C PHE A 142 -3.27 5.34 -9.90
N HIS A 143 -3.00 5.66 -11.15
CA HIS A 143 -1.66 5.67 -11.71
C HIS A 143 -1.37 7.10 -12.16
N HIS A 144 -0.57 7.81 -11.37
CA HIS A 144 -0.16 9.18 -11.65
C HIS A 144 1.07 9.20 -12.54
N TYR A 145 1.11 10.12 -13.48
CA TYR A 145 2.21 10.27 -14.42
C TYR A 145 2.34 11.73 -14.88
N SER A 146 3.54 12.08 -15.39
CA SER A 146 3.94 13.39 -15.88
C SER A 146 3.89 14.52 -14.84
N CYS A 147 4.59 15.63 -15.15
CA CYS A 147 4.73 16.75 -14.22
C CYS A 147 3.45 17.56 -13.99
N ASP A 148 2.45 17.40 -14.84
CA ASP A 148 1.12 18.01 -14.69
C ASP A 148 0.13 17.11 -13.92
N ASN A 149 0.65 16.06 -13.27
CA ASN A 149 -0.10 15.13 -12.41
C ASN A 149 -1.32 14.51 -13.10
N ARG A 150 -1.16 14.04 -14.32
CA ARG A 150 -2.18 13.25 -14.99
C ARG A 150 -2.32 11.89 -14.32
N GLN A 151 -3.51 11.30 -14.49
CA GLN A 151 -3.76 9.97 -13.95
C GLN A 151 -4.65 9.15 -14.86
N VAL A 152 -4.45 7.84 -14.83
CA VAL A 152 -5.42 6.83 -15.26
C VAL A 152 -5.86 6.03 -14.05
N SER A 153 -7.12 5.63 -14.01
CA SER A 153 -7.69 5.01 -12.81
C SER A 153 -8.70 3.92 -13.14
N ALA A 154 -8.94 3.07 -12.14
CA ALA A 154 -10.05 2.12 -12.12
C ALA A 154 -10.69 2.10 -10.73
N ALA A 155 -11.93 1.61 -10.66
CA ALA A 155 -12.66 1.42 -9.42
C ALA A 155 -13.32 0.04 -9.40
N LYS A 156 -13.39 -0.55 -8.20
CA LYS A 156 -13.99 -1.87 -7.99
C LYS A 156 -14.79 -1.87 -6.69
N THR A 157 -16.05 -2.29 -6.75
CA THR A 157 -16.87 -2.53 -5.55
C THR A 157 -16.27 -3.69 -4.77
N LEU A 158 -15.98 -3.46 -3.50
CA LEU A 158 -15.30 -4.38 -2.60
C LEU A 158 -15.55 -3.94 -1.15
N ASP A 159 -15.89 -4.86 -0.26
CA ASP A 159 -15.97 -4.57 1.18
C ASP A 159 -14.55 -4.48 1.77
N VAL A 160 -13.98 -3.27 1.80
CA VAL A 160 -12.60 -3.02 2.27
C VAL A 160 -12.44 -3.27 3.78
N SER A 161 -13.52 -3.43 4.52
CA SER A 161 -13.48 -3.84 5.94
C SER A 161 -12.99 -5.29 6.14
N GLN A 162 -13.06 -6.09 5.08
CA GLN A 162 -12.51 -7.43 5.04
C GLN A 162 -11.08 -7.41 4.51
N PHE A 163 -10.27 -8.40 4.92
CA PHE A 163 -8.91 -8.53 4.40
C PHE A 163 -8.92 -8.99 2.95
N HIS A 164 -8.31 -8.18 2.09
CA HIS A 164 -8.06 -8.49 0.69
C HIS A 164 -6.57 -8.43 0.37
N ASN A 165 -6.16 -9.15 -0.68
CA ASN A 165 -4.81 -9.09 -1.22
C ASN A 165 -4.80 -8.10 -2.39
N TYR A 166 -4.12 -6.98 -2.21
CA TYR A 166 -3.92 -5.98 -3.26
C TYR A 166 -2.52 -6.14 -3.82
N ALA A 167 -2.39 -6.21 -5.14
CA ALA A 167 -1.09 -6.40 -5.74
C ALA A 167 -0.89 -5.58 -7.02
N VAL A 168 0.39 -5.32 -7.33
CA VAL A 168 0.81 -4.66 -8.55
C VAL A 168 2.01 -5.39 -9.16
N ASP A 169 1.96 -5.65 -10.47
CA ASP A 169 3.08 -6.05 -11.32
C ASP A 169 3.45 -4.86 -12.21
N TRP A 170 4.60 -4.27 -11.95
CA TRP A 170 5.16 -3.18 -12.74
C TRP A 170 6.41 -3.65 -13.47
N SER A 171 6.36 -3.55 -14.79
CA SER A 171 7.41 -4.04 -15.70
C SER A 171 7.63 -3.06 -16.85
N PRO A 172 8.67 -3.24 -17.68
CA PRO A 172 8.83 -2.45 -18.91
C PRO A 172 7.64 -2.55 -19.88
N ARG A 173 6.77 -3.55 -19.72
CA ARG A 173 5.57 -3.73 -20.54
C ARG A 173 4.37 -2.95 -20.06
N GLY A 174 4.42 -2.42 -18.83
CA GLY A 174 3.32 -1.68 -18.22
C GLY A 174 3.11 -2.03 -16.76
N THR A 175 1.98 -1.55 -16.24
CA THR A 175 1.53 -1.75 -14.86
C THR A 175 0.21 -2.51 -14.85
N VAL A 176 0.14 -3.58 -14.05
CA VAL A 176 -1.06 -4.40 -13.87
C VAL A 176 -1.42 -4.46 -12.40
N GLY A 177 -2.67 -4.17 -12.05
CA GLY A 177 -3.21 -4.24 -10.69
C GLY A 177 -4.07 -5.48 -10.47
N TYR A 178 -3.98 -6.05 -9.28
CA TYR A 178 -4.74 -7.24 -8.87
C TYR A 178 -5.44 -7.02 -7.53
N VAL A 179 -6.63 -7.59 -7.38
CA VAL A 179 -7.33 -7.77 -6.11
C VAL A 179 -7.67 -9.23 -5.98
N ASP A 180 -7.24 -9.85 -4.87
CA ASP A 180 -7.44 -11.27 -4.59
C ASP A 180 -6.99 -12.18 -5.76
N GLY A 181 -5.81 -11.86 -6.32
CA GLY A 181 -5.22 -12.59 -7.42
C GLY A 181 -5.90 -12.39 -8.78
N VAL A 182 -6.92 -11.55 -8.87
CA VAL A 182 -7.67 -11.28 -10.11
C VAL A 182 -7.28 -9.91 -10.68
N LYS A 183 -6.86 -9.88 -11.94
CA LYS A 183 -6.54 -8.62 -12.65
C LYS A 183 -7.79 -7.72 -12.73
N TRP A 184 -7.61 -6.44 -12.39
CA TRP A 184 -8.68 -5.45 -12.46
C TRP A 184 -8.26 -4.10 -13.07
N PHE A 185 -6.94 -3.85 -13.16
CA PHE A 185 -6.37 -2.64 -13.77
C PHE A 185 -5.21 -3.02 -14.68
N GLU A 186 -5.02 -2.27 -15.76
CA GLU A 186 -3.85 -2.37 -16.61
C GLU A 186 -3.61 -1.06 -17.38
N THR A 187 -2.35 -0.66 -17.49
CA THR A 187 -1.91 0.35 -18.45
C THR A 187 -0.59 -0.07 -19.07
N THR A 188 -0.54 -0.11 -20.40
CA THR A 188 0.66 -0.45 -21.19
C THR A 188 1.25 0.75 -21.92
N ASP A 189 0.68 1.94 -21.72
CA ASP A 189 1.22 3.16 -22.32
C ASP A 189 2.60 3.49 -21.68
N PRO A 190 3.67 3.56 -22.48
CA PRO A 190 5.00 3.91 -21.95
C PRO A 190 5.05 5.29 -21.31
N ALA A 191 4.19 6.23 -21.73
CA ALA A 191 4.13 7.57 -21.17
C ALA A 191 3.57 7.61 -19.74
N HIS A 192 2.88 6.54 -19.33
CA HIS A 192 2.38 6.43 -17.96
C HIS A 192 3.43 5.87 -16.98
N GLN A 193 4.49 5.20 -17.47
CA GLN A 193 5.37 4.44 -16.60
C GLN A 193 6.35 5.34 -15.83
N PRO A 194 6.49 5.14 -14.50
CA PRO A 194 7.48 5.85 -13.70
C PRO A 194 8.91 5.64 -14.23
N PRO A 195 9.73 6.70 -14.29
CA PRO A 195 11.05 6.64 -14.91
C PRO A 195 12.15 6.02 -14.03
N GLY A 196 11.90 5.86 -12.73
CA GLY A 196 12.90 5.46 -11.76
C GLY A 196 12.41 4.50 -10.68
N PRO A 197 13.27 4.05 -9.77
CA PRO A 197 12.91 3.13 -8.70
C PRO A 197 11.81 3.67 -7.79
N MET A 198 10.98 2.77 -7.30
CA MET A 198 9.90 3.06 -6.35
C MET A 198 9.98 2.16 -5.12
N HIS A 199 9.31 2.56 -4.07
CA HIS A 199 9.18 1.78 -2.84
C HIS A 199 7.75 1.78 -2.32
N GLN A 200 7.41 0.72 -1.57
CA GLN A 200 6.14 0.58 -0.88
C GLN A 200 5.94 1.69 0.15
N THR A 201 4.77 2.29 0.15
CA THR A 201 4.30 3.20 1.20
C THR A 201 2.89 2.78 1.62
N LEU A 202 2.62 2.87 2.92
CA LEU A 202 1.33 2.59 3.53
C LEU A 202 0.89 3.84 4.29
N GLN A 203 -0.35 4.28 4.09
CA GLN A 203 -0.89 5.46 4.75
C GLN A 203 -2.36 5.23 5.10
N LEU A 204 -2.78 5.79 6.22
CA LEU A 204 -4.18 6.08 6.51
C LEU A 204 -4.30 7.60 6.47
N ASP A 205 -4.68 8.13 5.32
CA ASP A 205 -4.71 9.58 5.12
C ASP A 205 -6.06 10.18 5.50
N TRP A 206 -6.02 11.37 6.08
CA TRP A 206 -7.21 12.11 6.49
C TRP A 206 -7.52 13.24 5.51
N PHE A 207 -8.76 13.24 5.02
CA PHE A 207 -9.31 14.20 4.06
C PHE A 207 -10.53 14.88 4.69
N PRO A 208 -10.33 15.93 5.53
CA PRO A 208 -11.43 16.56 6.25
C PRO A 208 -12.49 17.13 5.30
N ASP A 209 -13.72 16.92 5.66
CA ASP A 209 -14.87 17.50 5.00
C ASP A 209 -15.73 18.34 5.97
N SER A 210 -17.02 18.51 5.74
CA SER A 210 -17.91 19.29 6.60
C SER A 210 -18.78 18.42 7.52
N THR A 211 -18.53 17.12 7.56
CA THR A 211 -19.25 16.19 8.45
C THR A 211 -18.57 16.09 9.81
N PRO A 212 -19.24 15.57 10.84
CA PRO A 212 -18.58 15.28 12.11
C PRO A 212 -17.51 14.20 11.96
N ASP A 213 -16.31 14.49 12.45
CA ASP A 213 -15.18 13.59 12.36
C ASP A 213 -15.33 12.33 13.21
N GLY A 214 -14.92 11.20 12.66
CA GLY A 214 -14.87 9.90 13.33
C GLY A 214 -13.45 9.28 13.28
N PRO A 215 -13.24 8.16 13.98
CA PRO A 215 -11.97 7.44 13.92
C PRO A 215 -11.86 6.62 12.63
N GLY A 216 -10.60 6.30 12.26
CA GLY A 216 -10.28 5.38 11.17
C GLY A 216 -9.24 4.35 11.58
N GLU A 217 -9.20 3.23 10.89
CA GLU A 217 -8.23 2.17 11.11
C GLU A 217 -7.84 1.49 9.80
N MET A 218 -6.54 1.22 9.63
CA MET A 218 -5.99 0.35 8.61
C MET A 218 -5.21 -0.78 9.27
N ARG A 219 -5.48 -2.01 8.87
CA ARG A 219 -4.79 -3.21 9.33
C ARG A 219 -4.07 -3.87 8.18
N VAL A 220 -2.79 -4.21 8.36
CA VAL A 220 -1.98 -4.90 7.34
C VAL A 220 -1.42 -6.19 7.93
N ASP A 221 -1.80 -7.30 7.34
CA ASP A 221 -1.37 -8.65 7.74
C ASP A 221 0.08 -8.89 7.31
N TRP A 222 0.41 -8.53 6.07
CA TRP A 222 1.77 -8.60 5.54
C TRP A 222 1.98 -7.70 4.33
N VAL A 223 3.26 -7.42 4.04
CA VAL A 223 3.74 -6.80 2.81
C VAL A 223 4.83 -7.67 2.21
N ARG A 224 4.73 -8.01 0.94
CA ARG A 224 5.71 -8.83 0.22
C ARG A 224 6.12 -8.18 -1.08
N VAL A 225 7.41 -8.27 -1.38
CA VAL A 225 8.02 -7.74 -2.60
C VAL A 225 8.68 -8.89 -3.35
N TYR A 226 8.48 -8.94 -4.65
CA TYR A 226 9.01 -9.98 -5.54
C TYR A 226 9.84 -9.35 -6.65
N ALA A 227 10.75 -10.13 -7.20
CA ALA A 227 11.50 -9.73 -8.38
C ALA A 227 10.59 -9.41 -9.57
N ALA A 228 11.06 -8.54 -10.46
CA ALA A 228 10.38 -8.30 -11.73
C ALA A 228 10.17 -9.61 -12.50
N GLY A 229 9.05 -9.72 -13.19
CA GLY A 229 8.82 -10.80 -14.14
C GLY A 229 9.73 -10.64 -15.36
N GLY A 230 10.25 -11.75 -15.87
CA GLY A 230 10.98 -11.79 -17.13
C GLY A 230 10.06 -11.48 -18.35
#